data_246b193f8178c1a40c11e82a6776e68a
#
_entry.id   246b193f8178c1a40c11e82a6776e68a
#
_cell.length_a   1.000
_cell.length_b   1.000
_cell.length_c   1.000
_cell.angle_alpha   90.00
_cell.angle_beta   90.00
_cell.angle_gamma   90.00
#
_symmetry.space_group_name_H-M   'P 1'
#
loop_
_entity.id
_entity.type
_entity.pdbx_description
1 polymer ?
#
loop_
_entity_poly.entity_id
_entity_poly.type
_entity_poly.pdbx_seq_one_letter_code
_entity_poly.pdbx_strand_id
1 'polypeptide(L)'
;MQTKNTLLLGIIFIIVFLVIFALVAYGVTASFDDSVFTFINSGLNVNSLNFFFIAATNYGREYFWIPVVMLLWLFGKKNEKRAALVLVIVFIILIITGEALKYGYYRARPPLSLSNALLLVPLDSDSSFPSGHALIVMGGAVVSLLMLRKRYSLPLLTEALVVCYSRIYVGVHYPMDVLGGAVLGAGVALTVAYILLNASIFESFFNSLVRTYNEVLHRMHLI
;
A
#
# COMPACT_ATOMS: atom_id res chain seq x y z
N MET A 1 2.58 -22.16 6.81
CA MET A 1 3.45 -22.11 5.61
C MET A 1 2.64 -21.57 4.43
N GLN A 2 3.19 -20.65 3.68
CA GLN A 2 2.57 -20.18 2.42
C GLN A 2 2.92 -21.14 1.28
N THR A 3 2.03 -21.25 0.30
CA THR A 3 2.21 -22.18 -0.82
C THR A 3 3.12 -21.59 -1.90
N LYS A 4 3.70 -22.46 -2.75
CA LYS A 4 4.45 -22.02 -3.95
C LYS A 4 3.60 -21.13 -4.86
N ASN A 5 2.28 -21.31 -4.86
CA ASN A 5 1.36 -20.46 -5.62
C ASN A 5 1.37 -18.99 -5.14
N THR A 6 1.60 -18.75 -3.84
CA THR A 6 1.74 -17.38 -3.30
C THR A 6 2.96 -16.67 -3.88
N LEU A 7 4.10 -17.36 -3.96
CA LEU A 7 5.31 -16.81 -4.59
C LEU A 7 5.11 -16.57 -6.09
N LEU A 8 4.55 -17.55 -6.80
CA LEU A 8 4.27 -17.43 -8.23
C LEU A 8 3.37 -16.23 -8.52
N LEU A 9 2.31 -16.07 -7.73
CA LEU A 9 1.41 -14.92 -7.86
C LEU A 9 2.15 -13.60 -7.60
N GLY A 10 3.00 -13.54 -6.56
CA GLY A 10 3.83 -12.36 -6.28
C GLY A 10 4.74 -11.99 -7.46
N ILE A 11 5.40 -12.98 -8.06
CA ILE A 11 6.25 -12.77 -9.25
C ILE A 11 5.41 -12.28 -10.44
N ILE A 12 4.23 -12.86 -10.67
CA ILE A 12 3.31 -12.41 -11.74
C ILE A 12 2.94 -10.94 -11.55
N PHE A 13 2.59 -10.52 -10.33
CA PHE A 13 2.27 -9.11 -10.05
C PHE A 13 3.47 -8.18 -10.31
N ILE A 14 4.69 -8.61 -9.94
CA ILE A 14 5.91 -7.84 -10.24
C ILE A 14 6.14 -7.72 -11.75
N ILE A 15 5.93 -8.80 -12.52
CA ILE A 15 6.03 -8.77 -13.99
C ILE A 15 4.97 -7.83 -14.58
N VAL A 16 3.73 -7.90 -14.11
CA VAL A 16 2.66 -6.98 -14.53
C VAL A 16 3.02 -5.53 -14.22
N PHE A 17 3.59 -5.25 -13.04
CA PHE A 17 4.10 -3.92 -12.73
C PHE A 17 5.18 -3.44 -13.73
N LEU A 18 6.13 -4.31 -14.09
CA LEU A 18 7.17 -3.94 -15.07
C LEU A 18 6.57 -3.62 -16.44
N VAL A 19 5.53 -4.34 -16.85
CA VAL A 19 4.77 -4.01 -18.09
C VAL A 19 4.08 -2.65 -17.95
N ILE A 20 3.38 -2.40 -16.83
CA ILE A 20 2.74 -1.10 -16.57
C ILE A 20 3.79 0.02 -16.60
N PHE A 21 4.92 -0.18 -15.92
CA PHE A 21 6.01 0.79 -15.91
C PHE A 21 6.52 1.10 -17.32
N ALA A 22 6.76 0.08 -18.13
CA ALA A 22 7.18 0.28 -19.52
C ALA A 22 6.13 1.07 -20.33
N LEU A 23 4.85 0.71 -20.24
CA LEU A 23 3.77 1.42 -20.95
C LEU A 23 3.67 2.89 -20.53
N VAL A 24 3.84 3.19 -19.23
CA VAL A 24 3.87 4.57 -18.70
C VAL A 24 5.13 5.30 -19.18
N ALA A 25 6.29 4.67 -19.09
CA ALA A 25 7.56 5.29 -19.47
C ALA A 25 7.65 5.64 -20.98
N TYR A 26 7.05 4.81 -21.82
CA TYR A 26 6.94 5.09 -23.27
C TYR A 26 5.74 5.98 -23.65
N GLY A 27 4.96 6.48 -22.69
CA GLY A 27 3.81 7.36 -22.92
C GLY A 27 2.58 6.69 -23.55
N VAL A 28 2.57 5.37 -23.66
CA VAL A 28 1.46 4.62 -24.31
C VAL A 28 0.14 4.83 -23.57
N THR A 29 0.19 5.04 -22.26
CA THR A 29 -1.02 5.21 -21.43
C THR A 29 -1.49 6.66 -21.31
N ALA A 30 -0.81 7.64 -21.90
CA ALA A 30 -1.08 9.06 -21.66
C ALA A 30 -2.55 9.46 -21.94
N SER A 31 -3.09 9.10 -23.11
CA SER A 31 -4.48 9.43 -23.46
C SER A 31 -5.51 8.75 -22.53
N PHE A 32 -5.24 7.50 -22.11
CA PHE A 32 -6.05 6.80 -21.13
C PHE A 32 -6.01 7.51 -19.78
N ASP A 33 -4.81 7.85 -19.30
CA ASP A 33 -4.60 8.51 -18.03
C ASP A 33 -5.31 9.88 -17.98
N ASP A 34 -5.14 10.71 -19.01
CA ASP A 34 -5.79 12.02 -19.11
C ASP A 34 -7.31 11.92 -19.11
N SER A 35 -7.85 10.98 -19.89
CA SER A 35 -9.29 10.78 -20.03
C SER A 35 -9.92 10.29 -18.72
N VAL A 36 -9.37 9.23 -18.12
CA VAL A 36 -9.91 8.65 -16.89
C VAL A 36 -9.66 9.58 -15.69
N PHE A 37 -8.51 10.25 -15.64
CA PHE A 37 -8.24 11.26 -14.62
C PHE A 37 -9.28 12.38 -14.66
N THR A 38 -9.50 13.00 -15.83
CA THR A 38 -10.48 14.09 -16.00
C THR A 38 -11.89 13.63 -15.65
N PHE A 39 -12.28 12.43 -16.07
CA PHE A 39 -13.57 11.85 -15.73
C PHE A 39 -13.77 11.72 -14.21
N ILE A 40 -12.77 11.20 -13.48
CA ILE A 40 -12.87 11.00 -12.02
C ILE A 40 -12.70 12.33 -11.28
N ASN A 41 -11.64 13.09 -11.59
CA ASN A 41 -11.25 14.29 -10.82
C ASN A 41 -12.20 15.47 -11.02
N SER A 42 -12.64 15.72 -12.27
CA SER A 42 -13.53 16.83 -12.59
C SER A 42 -14.97 16.36 -12.85
N GLY A 43 -15.15 15.21 -13.53
CA GLY A 43 -16.48 14.73 -13.93
C GLY A 43 -17.30 14.10 -12.80
N LEU A 44 -16.66 13.37 -11.87
CA LEU A 44 -17.29 12.73 -10.72
C LEU A 44 -17.08 13.50 -9.40
N ASN A 45 -16.44 14.68 -9.45
CA ASN A 45 -16.21 15.46 -8.25
C ASN A 45 -17.54 16.05 -7.70
N VAL A 46 -17.76 15.78 -6.41
CA VAL A 46 -18.94 16.29 -5.69
C VAL A 46 -18.45 16.94 -4.40
N ASN A 47 -18.73 18.24 -4.24
CA ASN A 47 -18.26 19.05 -3.11
C ASN A 47 -18.53 18.41 -1.74
N SER A 48 -19.68 17.74 -1.56
CA SER A 48 -20.04 17.06 -0.31
C SER A 48 -19.16 15.84 0.00
N LEU A 49 -18.48 15.25 -1.01
CA LEU A 49 -17.56 14.12 -0.84
C LEU A 49 -16.10 14.56 -0.70
N ASN A 50 -15.78 15.83 -0.97
CA ASN A 50 -14.40 16.33 -0.91
C ASN A 50 -13.77 16.08 0.46
N PHE A 51 -14.49 16.42 1.55
CA PHE A 51 -13.99 16.18 2.90
C PHE A 51 -13.63 14.71 3.14
N PHE A 52 -14.47 13.78 2.69
CA PHE A 52 -14.23 12.34 2.85
C PHE A 52 -12.97 11.89 2.10
N PHE A 53 -12.80 12.26 0.82
CA PHE A 53 -11.65 11.84 0.04
C PHE A 53 -10.35 12.57 0.43
N ILE A 54 -10.43 13.82 0.89
CA ILE A 54 -9.30 14.53 1.51
C ILE A 54 -8.88 13.82 2.81
N ALA A 55 -9.81 13.43 3.66
CA ALA A 55 -9.50 12.68 4.87
C ALA A 55 -8.91 11.30 4.54
N ALA A 56 -9.50 10.56 3.60
CA ALA A 56 -8.99 9.26 3.16
C ALA A 56 -7.54 9.34 2.65
N THR A 57 -7.23 10.36 1.83
CA THR A 57 -5.87 10.52 1.30
C THR A 57 -4.86 10.96 2.35
N ASN A 58 -5.24 11.83 3.30
CA ASN A 58 -4.33 12.37 4.30
C ASN A 58 -4.05 11.38 5.44
N TYR A 59 -5.02 10.57 5.83
CA TYR A 59 -4.94 9.69 6.99
C TYR A 59 -4.85 8.21 6.65
N GLY A 60 -5.16 7.80 5.41
CA GLY A 60 -5.28 6.39 5.01
C GLY A 60 -3.94 5.64 4.88
N ARG A 61 -2.80 6.30 4.92
CA ARG A 61 -1.50 5.64 4.86
C ARG A 61 -0.91 5.44 6.27
N GLU A 62 -0.05 6.33 6.74
CA GLU A 62 0.68 6.16 8.01
C GLU A 62 -0.26 6.23 9.22
N TYR A 63 -1.11 7.24 9.26
CA TYR A 63 -2.00 7.48 10.42
C TYR A 63 -3.02 6.37 10.62
N PHE A 64 -3.34 5.61 9.59
CA PHE A 64 -4.20 4.44 9.66
C PHE A 64 -3.41 3.15 9.93
N TRP A 65 -2.36 2.87 9.14
CA TRP A 65 -1.68 1.58 9.20
C TRP A 65 -0.76 1.41 10.41
N ILE A 66 -0.18 2.50 10.96
CA ILE A 66 0.59 2.41 12.22
C ILE A 66 -0.29 1.93 13.38
N PRO A 67 -1.46 2.56 13.68
CA PRO A 67 -2.39 2.02 14.68
C PRO A 67 -2.84 0.58 14.41
N VAL A 68 -3.13 0.20 13.16
CA VAL A 68 -3.49 -1.18 12.82
C VAL A 68 -2.40 -2.16 13.22
N VAL A 69 -1.14 -1.89 12.87
CA VAL A 69 0.01 -2.73 13.25
C VAL A 69 0.16 -2.78 14.79
N MET A 70 0.03 -1.63 15.47
CA MET A 70 0.09 -1.57 16.93
C MET A 70 -1.02 -2.37 17.61
N LEU A 71 -2.26 -2.26 17.14
CA LEU A 71 -3.40 -3.02 17.67
C LEU A 71 -3.22 -4.53 17.47
N LEU A 72 -2.75 -4.96 16.29
CA LEU A 72 -2.44 -6.36 16.01
C LEU A 72 -1.32 -6.89 16.93
N TRP A 73 -0.31 -6.07 17.23
CA TRP A 73 0.78 -6.47 18.10
C TRP A 73 0.38 -6.50 19.57
N LEU A 74 -0.28 -5.45 20.06
CA LEU A 74 -0.61 -5.32 21.48
C LEU A 74 -1.73 -6.28 21.91
N PHE A 75 -2.81 -6.36 21.14
CA PHE A 75 -4.03 -7.08 21.50
C PHE A 75 -4.26 -8.38 20.72
N GLY A 76 -3.48 -8.61 19.67
CA GLY A 76 -3.60 -9.81 18.84
C GLY A 76 -3.04 -11.07 19.50
N LYS A 77 -3.58 -12.23 19.07
CA LYS A 77 -3.01 -13.55 19.37
C LYS A 77 -1.74 -13.77 18.54
N LYS A 78 -1.11 -14.94 18.66
CA LYS A 78 0.16 -15.28 18.00
C LYS A 78 0.12 -15.00 16.48
N ASN A 79 -0.97 -15.30 15.79
CA ASN A 79 -1.09 -15.09 14.35
C ASN A 79 -1.21 -13.60 13.97
N GLU A 80 -1.97 -12.82 14.74
CA GLU A 80 -2.12 -11.38 14.54
C GLU A 80 -0.80 -10.65 14.84
N LYS A 81 -0.07 -11.02 15.89
CA LYS A 81 1.28 -10.49 16.17
C LYS A 81 2.28 -10.83 15.05
N ARG A 82 2.19 -12.05 14.49
CA ARG A 82 3.00 -12.44 13.33
C ARG A 82 2.65 -11.60 12.10
N ALA A 83 1.37 -11.34 11.86
CA ALA A 83 0.92 -10.45 10.77
C ALA A 83 1.45 -9.02 10.96
N ALA A 84 1.41 -8.48 12.18
CA ALA A 84 1.98 -7.18 12.51
C ALA A 84 3.47 -7.08 12.15
N LEU A 85 4.28 -8.10 12.51
CA LEU A 85 5.70 -8.11 12.18
C LEU A 85 5.95 -8.20 10.66
N VAL A 86 5.18 -9.03 9.95
CA VAL A 86 5.25 -9.12 8.48
C VAL A 86 4.87 -7.78 7.84
N LEU A 87 3.80 -7.10 8.32
CA LEU A 87 3.40 -5.78 7.85
C LEU A 87 4.52 -4.76 8.01
N VAL A 88 5.18 -4.70 9.16
CA VAL A 88 6.32 -3.77 9.38
C VAL A 88 7.42 -4.00 8.34
N ILE A 89 7.83 -5.26 8.14
CA ILE A 89 8.91 -5.60 7.20
C ILE A 89 8.48 -5.26 5.77
N VAL A 90 7.25 -5.62 5.38
CA VAL A 90 6.72 -5.31 4.06
C VAL A 90 6.67 -3.79 3.84
N PHE A 91 6.18 -3.01 4.79
CA PHE A 91 6.12 -1.55 4.66
C PHE A 91 7.49 -0.91 4.50
N ILE A 92 8.50 -1.36 5.26
CA ILE A 92 9.88 -0.87 5.09
C ILE A 92 10.38 -1.15 3.67
N ILE A 93 10.18 -2.37 3.16
CA ILE A 93 10.61 -2.75 1.80
C ILE A 93 9.85 -1.92 0.75
N LEU A 94 8.55 -1.70 0.94
CA LEU A 94 7.73 -0.92 0.01
C LEU A 94 8.13 0.56 -0.01
N ILE A 95 8.44 1.17 1.15
CA ILE A 95 8.93 2.55 1.23
C ILE A 95 10.25 2.67 0.46
N ILE A 96 11.21 1.79 0.73
CA ILE A 96 12.52 1.82 0.05
C ILE A 96 12.33 1.62 -1.46
N THR A 97 11.50 0.66 -1.88
CA THR A 97 11.23 0.37 -3.29
C THR A 97 10.54 1.55 -3.98
N GLY A 98 9.54 2.16 -3.33
CA GLY A 98 8.80 3.30 -3.87
C GLY A 98 9.70 4.52 -4.07
N GLU A 99 10.50 4.87 -3.06
CA GLU A 99 11.45 5.99 -3.15
C GLU A 99 12.53 5.75 -4.23
N ALA A 100 13.08 4.53 -4.30
CA ALA A 100 14.05 4.19 -5.33
C ALA A 100 13.49 4.34 -6.76
N LEU A 101 12.24 3.91 -6.98
CA LEU A 101 11.58 4.05 -8.27
C LEU A 101 11.30 5.51 -8.63
N LYS A 102 10.85 6.33 -7.67
CA LYS A 102 10.60 7.77 -7.89
C LYS A 102 11.89 8.54 -8.16
N TYR A 103 12.97 8.15 -7.52
CA TYR A 103 14.30 8.72 -7.79
C TYR A 103 14.81 8.35 -9.19
N GLY A 104 14.57 7.08 -9.61
CA GLY A 104 15.05 6.57 -10.91
C GLY A 104 14.20 6.99 -12.12
N TYR A 105 12.93 7.35 -11.91
CA TYR A 105 12.02 7.73 -13.00
C TYR A 105 11.11 8.88 -12.56
N TYR A 106 11.22 10.01 -13.26
CA TYR A 106 10.36 11.18 -13.01
C TYR A 106 9.17 11.20 -13.98
N ARG A 107 7.97 11.31 -13.40
CA ARG A 107 6.71 11.60 -14.11
C ARG A 107 6.05 12.84 -13.52
N ALA A 108 5.72 13.83 -14.36
CA ALA A 108 4.96 14.98 -13.91
C ALA A 108 3.58 14.57 -13.37
N ARG A 109 3.13 15.22 -12.30
CA ARG A 109 1.81 15.01 -11.72
C ARG A 109 0.72 15.70 -12.54
N PRO A 110 -0.57 15.23 -12.49
CA PRO A 110 -1.65 15.77 -13.30
C PRO A 110 -1.75 17.31 -13.33
N PRO A 111 -1.67 18.04 -12.19
CA PRO A 111 -1.80 19.50 -12.19
C PRO A 111 -0.65 20.25 -12.90
N LEU A 112 0.47 19.59 -13.13
CA LEU A 112 1.60 20.16 -13.89
C LEU A 112 1.45 19.97 -15.40
N SER A 113 0.53 19.11 -15.85
CA SER A 113 0.34 18.76 -17.25
C SER A 113 -1.06 19.11 -17.76
N LEU A 114 -2.07 19.12 -16.89
CA LEU A 114 -3.47 19.34 -17.21
C LEU A 114 -4.00 20.62 -16.55
N SER A 115 -4.33 21.63 -17.35
CA SER A 115 -4.81 22.93 -16.86
C SER A 115 -6.17 22.86 -16.14
N ASN A 116 -6.96 21.81 -16.38
CA ASN A 116 -8.27 21.59 -15.78
C ASN A 116 -8.25 20.64 -14.59
N ALA A 117 -7.09 20.24 -14.11
CA ALA A 117 -6.98 19.36 -12.94
C ALA A 117 -7.40 20.10 -11.66
N LEU A 118 -8.38 19.54 -10.96
CA LEU A 118 -8.83 20.03 -9.66
C LEU A 118 -7.90 19.46 -8.56
N LEU A 119 -7.11 20.34 -7.94
CA LEU A 119 -6.21 19.97 -6.86
C LEU A 119 -6.85 20.28 -5.50
N LEU A 120 -7.16 19.25 -4.71
CA LEU A 120 -7.84 19.38 -3.41
C LEU A 120 -6.90 19.27 -2.20
N VAL A 121 -5.63 18.90 -2.40
CA VAL A 121 -4.60 18.75 -1.36
C VAL A 121 -3.26 19.28 -1.85
N PRO A 122 -2.30 19.61 -0.98
CA PRO A 122 -0.98 20.05 -1.41
C PRO A 122 -0.32 19.07 -2.37
N LEU A 123 0.37 19.60 -3.38
CA LEU A 123 1.09 18.83 -4.38
C LEU A 123 2.51 18.52 -3.89
N ASP A 124 2.87 17.23 -3.87
CA ASP A 124 4.24 16.81 -3.62
C ASP A 124 5.13 17.15 -4.83
N SER A 125 6.42 17.42 -4.61
CA SER A 125 7.39 17.75 -5.65
C SER A 125 8.07 16.54 -6.30
N ASP A 126 7.86 15.35 -5.75
CA ASP A 126 8.43 14.10 -6.24
C ASP A 126 7.67 13.54 -7.47
N SER A 127 8.19 12.45 -8.05
CA SER A 127 7.56 11.75 -9.17
C SER A 127 6.14 11.31 -8.88
N SER A 128 5.25 11.46 -9.88
CA SER A 128 3.89 10.92 -9.82
C SER A 128 3.86 9.39 -9.80
N PHE A 129 4.78 8.72 -10.50
CA PHE A 129 4.79 7.27 -10.65
C PHE A 129 5.91 6.60 -9.83
N PRO A 130 5.61 5.49 -9.16
CA PRO A 130 4.28 4.97 -8.82
C PRO A 130 3.66 5.72 -7.62
N SER A 131 2.34 5.62 -7.43
CA SER A 131 1.69 6.19 -6.25
C SER A 131 2.13 5.49 -4.97
N GLY A 132 2.85 6.22 -4.09
CA GLY A 132 3.34 5.68 -2.82
C GLY A 132 2.23 5.28 -1.85
N HIS A 133 1.08 6.01 -1.85
CA HIS A 133 -0.09 5.63 -1.07
C HIS A 133 -0.65 4.28 -1.52
N ALA A 134 -0.92 4.13 -2.83
CA ALA A 134 -1.45 2.89 -3.39
C ALA A 134 -0.51 1.69 -3.13
N LEU A 135 0.81 1.92 -3.23
CA LEU A 135 1.84 0.93 -2.94
C LEU A 135 1.73 0.38 -1.50
N ILE A 136 1.69 1.27 -0.52
CA ILE A 136 1.66 0.91 0.90
C ILE A 136 0.32 0.27 1.29
N VAL A 137 -0.81 0.92 0.97
CA VAL A 137 -2.11 0.44 1.44
C VAL A 137 -2.48 -0.91 0.80
N MET A 138 -2.15 -1.11 -0.49
CA MET A 138 -2.42 -2.39 -1.15
C MET A 138 -1.49 -3.50 -0.64
N GLY A 139 -0.22 -3.19 -0.37
CA GLY A 139 0.69 -4.14 0.29
C GLY A 139 0.17 -4.57 1.66
N GLY A 140 -0.30 -3.63 2.47
CA GLY A 140 -0.93 -3.90 3.77
C GLY A 140 -2.21 -4.74 3.66
N ALA A 141 -3.09 -4.40 2.72
CA ALA A 141 -4.31 -5.15 2.45
C ALA A 141 -4.02 -6.61 2.05
N VAL A 142 -3.03 -6.83 1.17
CA VAL A 142 -2.63 -8.17 0.73
C VAL A 142 -2.05 -9.00 1.87
N VAL A 143 -1.16 -8.47 2.70
CA VAL A 143 -0.68 -9.19 3.91
C VAL A 143 -1.86 -9.53 4.82
N SER A 144 -2.78 -8.59 5.00
CA SER A 144 -3.97 -8.80 5.83
C SER A 144 -4.87 -9.91 5.28
N LEU A 145 -5.09 -9.96 3.97
CA LEU A 145 -5.85 -11.04 3.31
C LEU A 145 -5.19 -12.40 3.47
N LEU A 146 -3.85 -12.46 3.46
CA LEU A 146 -3.10 -13.70 3.63
C LEU A 146 -3.12 -14.23 5.06
N MET A 147 -3.14 -13.35 6.07
CA MET A 147 -2.81 -13.73 7.44
C MET A 147 -3.93 -13.51 8.45
N LEU A 148 -4.89 -12.64 8.16
CA LEU A 148 -5.98 -12.31 9.08
C LEU A 148 -7.30 -12.95 8.66
N ARG A 149 -8.23 -13.06 9.59
CA ARG A 149 -9.59 -13.52 9.31
C ARG A 149 -10.30 -12.51 8.40
N LYS A 150 -11.17 -12.99 7.50
CA LYS A 150 -11.91 -12.16 6.54
C LYS A 150 -12.62 -10.95 7.17
N ARG A 151 -13.15 -11.09 8.38
CA ARG A 151 -13.81 -9.99 9.11
C ARG A 151 -12.88 -8.79 9.39
N TYR A 152 -11.57 -8.99 9.43
CA TYR A 152 -10.57 -7.93 9.59
C TYR A 152 -9.95 -7.53 8.25
N SER A 153 -9.62 -8.51 7.40
CA SER A 153 -8.92 -8.22 6.15
C SER A 153 -9.79 -7.56 5.09
N LEU A 154 -11.12 -7.82 5.06
CA LEU A 154 -12.00 -7.17 4.09
C LEU A 154 -12.17 -5.66 4.35
N PRO A 155 -12.43 -5.19 5.60
CA PRO A 155 -12.39 -3.75 5.88
C PRO A 155 -11.07 -3.07 5.52
N LEU A 156 -9.91 -3.74 5.76
CA LEU A 156 -8.59 -3.21 5.40
C LEU A 156 -8.40 -3.15 3.87
N LEU A 157 -8.94 -4.10 3.13
CA LEU A 157 -8.96 -4.03 1.66
C LEU A 157 -9.86 -2.88 1.17
N THR A 158 -11.04 -2.71 1.77
CA THR A 158 -11.95 -1.61 1.42
C THR A 158 -11.27 -0.26 1.65
N GLU A 159 -10.59 -0.09 2.79
CA GLU A 159 -9.79 1.10 3.07
C GLU A 159 -8.75 1.35 1.99
N ALA A 160 -7.96 0.32 1.63
CA ALA A 160 -6.93 0.44 0.60
C ALA A 160 -7.51 0.87 -0.76
N LEU A 161 -8.67 0.34 -1.16
CA LEU A 161 -9.34 0.74 -2.41
C LEU A 161 -9.85 2.18 -2.35
N VAL A 162 -10.41 2.62 -1.21
CA VAL A 162 -10.84 4.00 -0.99
C VAL A 162 -9.65 4.96 -1.07
N VAL A 163 -8.53 4.64 -0.44
CA VAL A 163 -7.31 5.45 -0.52
C VAL A 163 -6.77 5.50 -1.96
N CYS A 164 -6.70 4.37 -2.66
CA CYS A 164 -6.31 4.34 -4.07
C CYS A 164 -7.17 5.27 -4.93
N TYR A 165 -8.50 5.18 -4.81
CA TYR A 165 -9.42 6.05 -5.53
C TYR A 165 -9.24 7.52 -5.16
N SER A 166 -9.04 7.83 -3.86
CA SER A 166 -8.86 9.19 -3.38
C SER A 166 -7.69 9.90 -4.05
N ARG A 167 -6.60 9.20 -4.40
CA ARG A 167 -5.42 9.81 -5.05
C ARG A 167 -5.71 10.40 -6.42
N ILE A 168 -6.62 9.77 -7.18
CA ILE A 168 -7.09 10.30 -8.46
C ILE A 168 -8.10 11.43 -8.21
N TYR A 169 -9.05 11.20 -7.31
CA TYR A 169 -10.11 12.13 -6.98
C TYR A 169 -9.59 13.49 -6.51
N VAL A 170 -8.60 13.51 -5.61
CA VAL A 170 -8.01 14.76 -5.10
C VAL A 170 -6.99 15.41 -6.06
N GLY A 171 -6.71 14.80 -7.21
CA GLY A 171 -5.94 15.40 -8.30
C GLY A 171 -4.43 15.20 -8.26
N VAL A 172 -3.88 14.30 -7.46
CA VAL A 172 -2.42 14.19 -7.27
C VAL A 172 -1.74 13.06 -8.04
N HIS A 173 -2.50 12.10 -8.58
CA HIS A 173 -1.97 10.96 -9.34
C HIS A 173 -2.86 10.60 -10.54
N TYR A 174 -2.24 10.10 -11.59
CA TYR A 174 -2.94 9.45 -12.71
C TYR A 174 -3.42 8.04 -12.33
N PRO A 175 -4.44 7.50 -13.03
CA PRO A 175 -4.91 6.12 -12.83
C PRO A 175 -3.80 5.07 -12.91
N MET A 176 -2.89 5.18 -13.88
CA MET A 176 -1.79 4.21 -14.04
C MET A 176 -0.73 4.34 -12.94
N ASP A 177 -0.57 5.51 -12.30
CA ASP A 177 0.30 5.65 -11.11
C ASP A 177 -0.25 4.83 -9.95
N VAL A 178 -1.57 4.93 -9.74
CA VAL A 178 -2.29 4.21 -8.68
C VAL A 178 -2.30 2.71 -8.95
N LEU A 179 -2.61 2.30 -10.19
CA LEU A 179 -2.59 0.89 -10.58
C LEU A 179 -1.19 0.29 -10.44
N GLY A 180 -0.17 0.99 -10.93
CA GLY A 180 1.23 0.56 -10.80
C GLY A 180 1.64 0.41 -9.34
N GLY A 181 1.33 1.40 -8.50
CA GLY A 181 1.58 1.31 -7.06
C GLY A 181 0.86 0.13 -6.39
N ALA A 182 -0.43 -0.05 -6.68
CA ALA A 182 -1.22 -1.15 -6.13
C ALA A 182 -0.70 -2.54 -6.53
N VAL A 183 -0.39 -2.72 -7.81
CA VAL A 183 0.14 -3.99 -8.36
C VAL A 183 1.52 -4.30 -7.78
N LEU A 184 2.42 -3.32 -7.70
CA LEU A 184 3.73 -3.51 -7.09
C LEU A 184 3.61 -3.82 -5.60
N GLY A 185 2.75 -3.08 -4.88
CA GLY A 185 2.47 -3.32 -3.47
C GLY A 185 2.00 -4.74 -3.19
N ALA A 186 1.05 -5.23 -4.00
CA ALA A 186 0.57 -6.60 -3.93
C ALA A 186 1.68 -7.62 -4.23
N GLY A 187 2.46 -7.42 -5.29
CA GLY A 187 3.53 -8.32 -5.71
C GLY A 187 4.63 -8.46 -4.66
N VAL A 188 5.12 -7.33 -4.13
CA VAL A 188 6.13 -7.32 -3.06
C VAL A 188 5.57 -7.95 -1.78
N ALA A 189 4.34 -7.61 -1.39
CA ALA A 189 3.72 -8.18 -0.18
C ALA A 189 3.59 -9.71 -0.26
N LEU A 190 3.14 -10.26 -1.39
CA LEU A 190 3.03 -11.71 -1.61
C LEU A 190 4.40 -12.40 -1.54
N THR A 191 5.39 -11.83 -2.22
CA THR A 191 6.75 -12.39 -2.30
C THR A 191 7.44 -12.36 -0.94
N VAL A 192 7.42 -11.22 -0.25
CA VAL A 192 8.05 -11.05 1.07
C VAL A 192 7.35 -11.91 2.12
N ALA A 193 6.01 -11.92 2.14
CA ALA A 193 5.26 -12.78 3.06
C ALA A 193 5.59 -14.27 2.84
N TYR A 194 5.70 -14.72 1.58
CA TYR A 194 6.11 -16.09 1.27
C TYR A 194 7.50 -16.39 1.83
N ILE A 195 8.49 -15.53 1.59
CA ILE A 195 9.87 -15.72 2.05
C ILE A 195 9.89 -15.78 3.58
N LEU A 196 9.32 -14.80 4.25
CA LEU A 196 9.34 -14.71 5.71
C LEU A 196 8.65 -15.91 6.37
N LEU A 197 7.43 -16.25 5.94
CA LEU A 197 6.62 -17.29 6.58
C LEU A 197 7.13 -18.71 6.31
N ASN A 198 8.05 -18.91 5.38
CA ASN A 198 8.72 -20.18 5.12
C ASN A 198 10.17 -20.22 5.64
N ALA A 199 10.71 -19.10 6.18
CA ALA A 199 12.07 -19.04 6.72
C ALA A 199 12.10 -19.40 8.22
N SER A 200 12.90 -20.40 8.61
CA SER A 200 13.07 -20.80 10.01
C SER A 200 13.68 -19.67 10.88
N ILE A 201 14.56 -18.87 10.29
CA ILE A 201 15.15 -17.72 10.97
C ILE A 201 14.11 -16.67 11.36
N PHE A 202 13.11 -16.41 10.52
CA PHE A 202 12.01 -15.51 10.83
C PHE A 202 11.15 -16.05 11.98
N GLU A 203 10.84 -17.33 11.99
CA GLU A 203 10.06 -17.96 13.06
C GLU A 203 10.82 -17.94 14.39
N SER A 204 12.12 -18.18 14.38
CA SER A 204 12.98 -18.08 15.55
C SER A 204 13.02 -16.66 16.11
N PHE A 205 13.23 -15.67 15.24
CA PHE A 205 13.22 -14.25 15.62
C PHE A 205 11.86 -13.82 16.18
N PHE A 206 10.77 -14.17 15.51
CA PHE A 206 9.41 -13.87 15.96
C PHE A 206 9.13 -14.47 17.35
N ASN A 207 9.46 -15.74 17.57
CA ASN A 207 9.23 -16.38 18.87
C ASN A 207 10.10 -15.76 19.97
N SER A 208 11.34 -15.35 19.68
CA SER A 208 12.18 -14.61 20.62
C SER A 208 11.55 -13.27 20.99
N LEU A 209 11.06 -12.52 20.00
CA LEU A 209 10.43 -11.21 20.21
C LEU A 209 9.15 -11.31 21.06
N VAL A 210 8.31 -12.31 20.78
CA VAL A 210 7.08 -12.55 21.57
C VAL A 210 7.42 -12.98 23.00
N ARG A 211 8.46 -13.78 23.20
CA ARG A 211 8.92 -14.16 24.53
C ARG A 211 9.36 -12.94 25.33
N THR A 212 10.25 -12.11 24.77
CA THR A 212 10.71 -10.88 25.42
C THR A 212 9.55 -9.94 25.75
N TYR A 213 8.60 -9.77 24.82
CA TYR A 213 7.39 -8.98 25.05
C TYR A 213 6.59 -9.50 26.25
N ASN A 214 6.35 -10.81 26.36
CA ASN A 214 5.61 -11.40 27.49
C ASN A 214 6.37 -11.28 28.82
N GLU A 215 7.71 -11.43 28.80
CA GLU A 215 8.54 -11.23 29.98
C GLU A 215 8.45 -9.79 30.52
N VAL A 216 8.42 -8.79 29.61
CA VAL A 216 8.24 -7.38 29.99
C VAL A 216 6.86 -7.16 30.60
N LEU A 217 5.79 -7.68 29.98
CA LEU A 217 4.43 -7.54 30.53
C LEU A 217 4.28 -8.19 31.90
N HIS A 218 4.87 -9.36 32.10
CA HIS A 218 4.88 -10.03 33.42
C HIS A 218 5.61 -9.20 34.49
N ARG A 219 6.78 -8.62 34.17
CA ARG A 219 7.50 -7.73 35.07
C ARG A 219 6.72 -6.45 35.43
N MET A 220 5.87 -5.98 34.52
CA MET A 220 5.00 -4.82 34.75
C MET A 220 3.68 -5.18 35.44
N HIS A 221 3.47 -6.44 35.82
CA HIS A 221 2.22 -6.96 36.41
C HIS A 221 0.98 -6.72 35.53
N LEU A 222 1.13 -6.74 34.20
CA LEU A 222 0.05 -6.52 33.25
C LEU A 222 -0.59 -7.82 32.75
N ILE A 223 0.05 -8.95 33.01
CA ILE A 223 -0.42 -10.33 32.72
C ILE A 223 0.09 -11.28 33.82
#